data_9d4b09179f7a2dc684610d3fbb9011cb
#
_entry.id   9d4b09179f7a2dc684610d3fbb9011cb
#
_cell.length_a   1.000
_cell.length_b   1.000
_cell.length_c   1.000
_cell.angle_alpha   90.00
_cell.angle_beta   90.00
_cell.angle_gamma   90.00
#
_symmetry.space_group_name_H-M   'P 1'
#
loop_
_entity.id
_entity.type
_entity.pdbx_description
1 polymer ?
#
loop_
_entity_poly.entity_id
_entity_poly.type
_entity_poly.pdbx_seq_one_letter_code
_entity_poly.pdbx_strand_id
1 'polypeptide(L)'
;KIDGKRVLMMDEKAADVVRLIFYMASQGKSNMQIARELTKTYTTPDEYKRTGKIFKDKEDTKQWDISYISKMLSDEVYIGNLIQRVYSNRHDPSRKSKFRDKEEWIITENTHEGLIDKTTFENIREIKEKKQNYLPYHSLKNIIKDGKENVGVKIQRDHKKEGKYDDLIQCRVCGRNLKKQYGPRGLKYH
;
A
#
# COMPACT_ATOMS: atom_id res chain seq x y z
N LYS A 1 20.04 -11.39 -22.09
CA LYS A 1 19.86 -12.85 -22.27
C LYS A 1 21.18 -13.52 -21.97
N ILE A 2 21.18 -14.49 -21.08
CA ILE A 2 22.33 -15.36 -20.83
C ILE A 2 21.94 -16.74 -21.38
N ASP A 3 22.77 -17.31 -22.23
CA ASP A 3 22.55 -18.59 -22.92
C ASP A 3 21.15 -18.73 -23.58
N GLY A 4 20.69 -17.68 -24.22
CA GLY A 4 19.38 -17.64 -24.86
C GLY A 4 18.20 -17.50 -23.92
N LYS A 5 18.37 -17.62 -22.61
CA LYS A 5 17.32 -17.46 -21.58
C LYS A 5 17.17 -16.01 -21.16
N ARG A 6 15.94 -15.60 -20.83
CA ARG A 6 15.68 -14.30 -20.20
C ARG A 6 15.97 -14.41 -18.72
N VAL A 7 16.93 -13.63 -18.23
CA VAL A 7 17.29 -13.56 -16.81
C VAL A 7 16.94 -12.17 -16.31
N LEU A 8 16.40 -12.09 -15.09
CA LEU A 8 16.23 -10.83 -14.38
C LEU A 8 17.62 -10.40 -13.87
N MET A 9 17.95 -9.15 -14.10
CA MET A 9 19.17 -8.55 -13.62
C MET A 9 18.83 -7.33 -12.78
N MET A 10 19.59 -7.12 -11.72
CA MET A 10 19.46 -5.95 -10.87
C MET A 10 19.94 -4.69 -11.61
N ASP A 11 19.17 -3.63 -11.54
CA ASP A 11 19.62 -2.29 -11.94
C ASP A 11 20.19 -1.60 -10.70
N GLU A 12 21.51 -1.58 -10.59
CA GLU A 12 22.23 -1.05 -9.43
C GLU A 12 21.87 0.41 -9.12
N LYS A 13 21.60 1.22 -10.14
CA LYS A 13 21.23 2.62 -9.95
C LYS A 13 19.86 2.75 -9.27
N ALA A 14 18.90 1.92 -9.66
CA ALA A 14 17.56 1.93 -9.08
C ALA A 14 17.49 1.14 -7.76
N ALA A 15 18.42 0.21 -7.54
CA ALA A 15 18.45 -0.67 -6.38
C ALA A 15 18.44 0.10 -5.05
N ASP A 16 19.22 1.16 -4.95
CA ASP A 16 19.32 1.94 -3.72
C ASP A 16 18.01 2.65 -3.37
N VAL A 17 17.26 3.11 -4.37
CA VAL A 17 15.94 3.71 -4.15
C VAL A 17 14.95 2.65 -3.64
N VAL A 18 15.03 1.44 -4.18
CA VAL A 18 14.17 0.32 -3.71
C VAL A 18 14.54 -0.05 -2.28
N ARG A 19 15.83 -0.21 -1.96
CA ARG A 19 16.31 -0.47 -0.58
C ARG A 19 15.82 0.60 0.39
N LEU A 20 15.87 1.87 -0.01
CA LEU A 20 15.37 2.99 0.78
C LEU A 20 13.86 2.89 1.04
N ILE A 21 13.07 2.49 0.04
CA ILE A 21 11.61 2.29 0.19
C ILE A 21 11.33 1.21 1.24
N PHE A 22 12.00 0.06 1.15
CA PHE A 22 11.84 -1.03 2.10
C PHE A 22 12.34 -0.65 3.49
N TYR A 23 13.45 0.06 3.60
CA TYR A 23 13.93 0.60 4.88
C TYR A 23 12.91 1.53 5.53
N MET A 24 12.38 2.51 4.79
CA MET A 24 11.35 3.40 5.33
C MET A 24 10.09 2.65 5.76
N ALA A 25 9.69 1.62 5.03
CA ALA A 25 8.54 0.77 5.37
C ALA A 25 8.80 -0.04 6.65
N SER A 26 10.00 -0.60 6.84
CA SER A 26 10.39 -1.32 8.06
C SER A 26 10.40 -0.41 9.30
N GLN A 27 10.69 0.88 9.13
CA GLN A 27 10.57 1.90 10.17
C GLN A 27 9.10 2.30 10.45
N GLY A 28 8.15 1.64 9.83
CA GLY A 28 6.72 1.86 10.06
C GLY A 28 6.12 3.08 9.35
N LYS A 29 6.85 3.74 8.43
CA LYS A 29 6.29 4.83 7.63
C LYS A 29 5.12 4.33 6.76
N SER A 30 4.12 5.16 6.58
CA SER A 30 3.00 4.85 5.68
C SER A 30 3.41 5.03 4.21
N ASN A 31 2.73 4.32 3.29
CA ASN A 31 2.99 4.45 1.86
C ASN A 31 2.91 5.91 1.38
N MET A 32 2.01 6.72 1.97
CA MET A 32 1.88 8.14 1.67
C MET A 32 3.12 8.94 2.12
N GLN A 33 3.64 8.66 3.32
CA GLN A 33 4.86 9.31 3.82
C GLN A 33 6.06 8.97 2.95
N ILE A 34 6.20 7.69 2.58
CA ILE A 34 7.26 7.21 1.68
C ILE A 34 7.16 7.94 0.33
N ALA A 35 5.98 7.94 -0.30
CA ALA A 35 5.78 8.62 -1.58
C ALA A 35 6.13 10.12 -1.53
N ARG A 36 5.74 10.81 -0.45
CA ARG A 36 6.06 12.23 -0.26
C ARG A 36 7.57 12.49 -0.11
N GLU A 37 8.28 11.61 0.58
CA GLU A 37 9.73 11.77 0.73
C GLU A 37 10.47 11.51 -0.56
N LEU A 38 10.10 10.43 -1.27
CA LEU A 38 10.69 10.13 -2.57
C LEU A 38 10.42 11.23 -3.60
N THR A 39 9.22 11.79 -3.60
CA THR A 39 8.82 12.88 -4.52
C THR A 39 9.73 14.11 -4.41
N LYS A 40 10.37 14.34 -3.27
CA LYS A 40 11.27 15.49 -3.09
C LYS A 40 12.61 15.32 -3.79
N THR A 41 13.10 14.10 -3.90
CA THR A 41 14.49 13.84 -4.27
C THR A 41 14.63 12.95 -5.51
N TYR A 42 13.75 11.95 -5.65
CA TYR A 42 13.90 10.91 -6.65
C TYR A 42 12.87 11.03 -7.77
N THR A 43 13.28 10.71 -8.99
CA THR A 43 12.38 10.60 -10.14
C THR A 43 11.43 9.43 -9.96
N THR A 44 10.26 9.48 -10.59
CA THR A 44 9.35 8.33 -10.63
C THR A 44 9.92 7.22 -11.50
N PRO A 45 9.52 5.94 -11.31
CA PRO A 45 10.00 4.83 -12.13
C PRO A 45 9.78 5.01 -13.63
N ASP A 46 8.67 5.64 -14.02
CA ASP A 46 8.38 5.92 -15.43
C ASP A 46 9.32 7.00 -16.01
N GLU A 47 9.62 8.01 -15.21
CA GLU A 47 10.57 9.04 -15.58
C GLU A 47 12.01 8.48 -15.64
N TYR A 48 12.37 7.62 -14.71
CA TYR A 48 13.66 6.92 -14.74
C TYR A 48 13.82 6.09 -16.01
N LYS A 49 12.81 5.30 -16.38
CA LYS A 49 12.84 4.53 -17.64
C LYS A 49 13.01 5.40 -18.87
N ARG A 50 12.47 6.62 -18.86
CA ARG A 50 12.54 7.56 -19.97
C ARG A 50 13.87 8.29 -20.05
N THR A 51 14.44 8.69 -18.91
CA THR A 51 15.60 9.60 -18.84
C THR A 51 16.88 8.95 -18.35
N GLY A 52 16.80 7.83 -17.65
CA GLY A 52 17.95 7.21 -16.95
C GLY A 52 18.41 7.98 -15.72
N LYS A 53 17.71 9.04 -15.31
CA LYS A 53 18.06 9.87 -14.16
C LYS A 53 17.37 9.39 -12.89
N ILE A 54 18.14 9.18 -11.83
CA ILE A 54 17.61 8.78 -10.51
C ILE A 54 17.09 9.97 -9.71
N PHE A 55 17.82 11.08 -9.76
CA PHE A 55 17.47 12.28 -9.01
C PHE A 55 16.61 13.22 -9.85
N LYS A 56 15.69 13.87 -9.18
CA LYS A 56 14.80 14.85 -9.76
C LYS A 56 15.54 16.10 -10.22
N ASP A 57 15.20 16.56 -11.42
CA ASP A 57 15.53 17.92 -11.86
C ASP A 57 14.55 18.92 -11.26
N LYS A 58 14.94 20.20 -11.19
CA LYS A 58 14.09 21.29 -10.64
C LYS A 58 12.75 21.46 -11.39
N GLU A 59 12.73 21.05 -12.64
CA GLU A 59 11.55 21.17 -13.53
C GLU A 59 10.63 19.93 -13.44
N ASP A 60 11.08 18.83 -12.81
CA ASP A 60 10.27 17.63 -12.68
C ASP A 60 9.22 17.78 -11.58
N THR A 61 7.96 17.90 -11.97
CA THR A 61 6.80 18.02 -11.07
C THR A 61 6.11 16.70 -10.77
N LYS A 62 6.57 15.58 -11.36
CA LYS A 62 5.94 14.27 -11.16
C LYS A 62 6.05 13.80 -9.72
N GLN A 63 5.02 13.12 -9.27
CA GLN A 63 4.90 12.62 -7.90
C GLN A 63 4.88 11.10 -7.89
N TRP A 64 5.45 10.52 -6.86
CA TRP A 64 5.36 9.09 -6.60
C TRP A 64 3.93 8.70 -6.24
N ASP A 65 3.40 7.69 -6.91
CA ASP A 65 2.07 7.15 -6.63
C ASP A 65 2.12 6.21 -5.42
N ILE A 66 1.18 6.41 -4.50
CA ILE A 66 1.02 5.59 -3.29
C ILE A 66 0.70 4.13 -3.65
N SER A 67 -0.07 3.91 -4.71
CA SER A 67 -0.42 2.56 -5.18
C SER A 67 0.81 1.84 -5.74
N TYR A 68 1.75 2.56 -6.32
CA TYR A 68 3.01 2.01 -6.79
C TYR A 68 3.87 1.51 -5.63
N ILE A 69 4.02 2.33 -4.58
CA ILE A 69 4.71 1.92 -3.34
C ILE A 69 4.04 0.68 -2.73
N SER A 70 2.71 0.66 -2.68
CA SER A 70 1.97 -0.49 -2.16
C SER A 70 2.26 -1.78 -2.94
N LYS A 71 2.31 -1.71 -4.26
CA LYS A 71 2.64 -2.85 -5.13
C LYS A 71 4.08 -3.31 -4.90
N MET A 72 5.04 -2.39 -4.90
CA MET A 72 6.45 -2.72 -4.66
C MET A 72 6.65 -3.48 -3.35
N LEU A 73 6.08 -2.98 -2.26
CA LEU A 73 6.19 -3.60 -0.93
C LEU A 73 5.43 -4.93 -0.80
N SER A 74 4.74 -5.39 -1.83
CA SER A 74 4.01 -6.67 -1.86
C SER A 74 4.50 -7.60 -2.97
N ASP A 75 5.49 -7.18 -3.76
CA ASP A 75 6.00 -7.94 -4.89
C ASP A 75 7.20 -8.78 -4.47
N GLU A 76 7.04 -10.10 -4.53
CA GLU A 76 8.08 -11.06 -4.12
C GLU A 76 9.27 -11.10 -5.09
N VAL A 77 9.21 -10.38 -6.20
CA VAL A 77 10.39 -10.24 -7.09
C VAL A 77 11.58 -9.63 -6.35
N TYR A 78 11.35 -8.79 -5.36
CA TYR A 78 12.43 -8.16 -4.59
C TYR A 78 13.14 -9.11 -3.62
N ILE A 79 12.58 -10.28 -3.33
CA ILE A 79 13.21 -11.35 -2.54
C ILE A 79 13.71 -12.52 -3.39
N GLY A 80 13.74 -12.36 -4.71
CA GLY A 80 14.25 -13.39 -5.64
C GLY A 80 13.20 -14.34 -6.20
N ASN A 81 11.92 -14.17 -5.89
CA ASN A 81 10.83 -15.02 -6.37
C ASN A 81 10.19 -14.43 -7.64
N LEU A 82 9.75 -15.30 -8.53
CA LEU A 82 9.00 -14.93 -9.72
C LEU A 82 7.57 -15.46 -9.64
N ILE A 83 6.59 -14.56 -9.65
CA ILE A 83 5.17 -14.92 -9.63
C ILE A 83 4.58 -14.72 -11.03
N GLN A 84 3.99 -15.78 -11.58
CA GLN A 84 3.36 -15.79 -12.89
C GLN A 84 1.88 -16.18 -12.79
N ARG A 85 1.13 -16.01 -13.88
CA ARG A 85 -0.30 -16.35 -13.99
C ARG A 85 -1.21 -15.62 -12.99
N VAL A 86 -0.81 -14.46 -12.51
CA VAL A 86 -1.61 -13.62 -11.58
C VAL A 86 -2.93 -13.17 -12.23
N TYR A 87 -2.93 -12.95 -13.54
CA TYR A 87 -4.09 -12.49 -14.31
C TYR A 87 -4.47 -13.49 -15.40
N SER A 88 -5.79 -13.65 -15.63
CA SER A 88 -6.34 -14.36 -16.80
C SER A 88 -6.36 -13.43 -18.01
N ASN A 89 -6.22 -14.01 -19.20
CA ASN A 89 -6.47 -13.32 -20.49
C ASN A 89 -5.66 -12.05 -20.74
N ARG A 90 -4.42 -12.00 -20.28
CA ARG A 90 -3.54 -10.82 -20.48
C ARG A 90 -3.29 -10.48 -21.94
N HIS A 91 -3.52 -11.43 -22.84
CA HIS A 91 -3.26 -11.30 -24.29
C HIS A 91 -4.52 -11.22 -25.15
N ASP A 92 -5.72 -11.27 -24.56
CA ASP A 92 -6.98 -11.12 -25.27
C ASP A 92 -7.58 -9.72 -25.01
N PRO A 93 -7.46 -8.78 -25.96
CA PRO A 93 -7.96 -7.42 -25.79
C PRO A 93 -9.49 -7.35 -25.69
N SER A 94 -10.21 -8.39 -26.14
CA SER A 94 -11.67 -8.45 -26.11
C SER A 94 -12.22 -8.79 -24.71
N ARG A 95 -11.39 -9.34 -23.82
CA ARG A 95 -11.78 -9.79 -22.48
C ARG A 95 -11.08 -8.98 -21.39
N LYS A 96 -11.87 -8.48 -20.43
CA LYS A 96 -11.31 -7.86 -19.23
C LYS A 96 -10.46 -8.87 -18.48
N SER A 97 -9.20 -8.52 -18.25
CA SER A 97 -8.29 -9.32 -17.43
C SER A 97 -8.84 -9.45 -16.01
N LYS A 98 -9.02 -10.68 -15.53
CA LYS A 98 -9.46 -10.97 -14.16
C LYS A 98 -8.27 -11.44 -13.33
N PHE A 99 -8.29 -11.08 -12.07
CA PHE A 99 -7.36 -11.59 -11.10
C PHE A 99 -7.67 -13.08 -10.86
N ARG A 100 -6.63 -13.93 -10.82
CA ARG A 100 -6.77 -15.36 -10.55
C ARG A 100 -6.66 -15.64 -9.07
N ASP A 101 -7.23 -16.73 -8.63
CA ASP A 101 -7.05 -17.19 -7.27
C ASP A 101 -5.57 -17.55 -7.02
N LYS A 102 -5.11 -17.40 -5.79
CA LYS A 102 -3.69 -17.58 -5.44
C LYS A 102 -3.19 -19.00 -5.72
N GLU A 103 -4.07 -19.99 -5.64
CA GLU A 103 -3.82 -21.40 -5.93
C GLU A 103 -3.45 -21.64 -7.39
N GLU A 104 -3.88 -20.76 -8.30
CA GLU A 104 -3.55 -20.83 -9.73
C GLU A 104 -2.23 -20.11 -10.08
N TRP A 105 -1.64 -19.40 -9.14
CA TRP A 105 -0.39 -18.69 -9.39
C TRP A 105 0.77 -19.67 -9.49
N ILE A 106 1.68 -19.39 -10.41
CA ILE A 106 2.93 -20.14 -10.51
C ILE A 106 3.99 -19.32 -9.80
N ILE A 107 4.44 -19.79 -8.65
CA ILE A 107 5.50 -19.17 -7.87
C ILE A 107 6.77 -20.00 -8.08
N THR A 108 7.81 -19.38 -8.60
CA THR A 108 9.14 -19.98 -8.74
C THR A 108 10.08 -19.22 -7.81
N GLU A 109 10.58 -19.91 -6.80
CA GLU A 109 11.47 -19.33 -5.80
C GLU A 109 12.93 -19.29 -6.31
N ASN A 110 13.69 -18.33 -5.78
CA ASN A 110 15.13 -18.19 -6.03
C ASN A 110 15.52 -18.16 -7.52
N THR A 111 14.74 -17.45 -8.33
CA THR A 111 15.01 -17.30 -9.77
C THR A 111 16.13 -16.30 -10.06
N HIS A 112 16.42 -15.43 -9.12
CA HIS A 112 17.44 -14.38 -9.19
C HIS A 112 17.86 -13.96 -7.78
N GLU A 113 18.94 -13.22 -7.69
CA GLU A 113 19.38 -12.66 -6.40
C GLU A 113 18.37 -11.65 -5.86
N GLY A 114 17.93 -11.86 -4.62
CA GLY A 114 17.00 -10.95 -3.94
C GLY A 114 17.67 -9.63 -3.60
N LEU A 115 16.99 -8.53 -3.84
CA LEU A 115 17.46 -7.19 -3.46
C LEU A 115 17.24 -6.92 -1.96
N ILE A 116 16.21 -7.54 -1.40
CA ILE A 116 15.78 -7.41 0.00
C ILE A 116 15.77 -8.81 0.63
N ASP A 117 16.20 -8.90 1.87
CA ASP A 117 16.13 -10.14 2.63
C ASP A 117 14.68 -10.52 2.97
N LYS A 118 14.42 -11.81 3.01
CA LYS A 118 13.09 -12.37 3.25
C LYS A 118 12.51 -11.93 4.60
N THR A 119 13.35 -11.84 5.63
CA THR A 119 12.93 -11.43 6.98
C THR A 119 12.43 -9.99 7.01
N THR A 120 13.12 -9.07 6.36
CA THR A 120 12.66 -7.68 6.22
C THR A 120 11.35 -7.58 5.44
N PHE A 121 11.21 -8.35 4.36
CA PHE A 121 9.99 -8.37 3.57
C PHE A 121 8.78 -8.89 4.40
N GLU A 122 8.95 -9.98 5.12
CA GLU A 122 7.91 -10.56 5.99
C GLU A 122 7.53 -9.61 7.13
N ASN A 123 8.50 -8.98 7.79
CA ASN A 123 8.24 -7.98 8.82
C ASN A 123 7.39 -6.81 8.31
N ILE A 124 7.69 -6.30 7.12
CA ILE A 124 6.89 -5.23 6.51
C ILE A 124 5.46 -5.71 6.21
N ARG A 125 5.30 -6.95 5.75
CA ARG A 125 4.00 -7.56 5.52
C ARG A 125 3.18 -7.64 6.81
N GLU A 126 3.77 -8.11 7.90
CA GLU A 126 3.12 -8.12 9.23
C GLU A 126 2.73 -6.73 9.72
N ILE A 127 3.62 -5.74 9.57
CA ILE A 127 3.32 -4.34 9.95
C ILE A 127 2.11 -3.82 9.16
N LYS A 128 2.01 -4.15 7.88
CA LYS A 128 0.87 -3.76 7.04
C LYS A 128 -0.42 -4.45 7.48
N GLU A 129 -0.37 -5.75 7.74
CA GLU A 129 -1.52 -6.53 8.20
C GLU A 129 -2.02 -6.03 9.55
N LYS A 130 -1.13 -5.77 10.50
CA LYS A 130 -1.49 -5.17 11.80
C LYS A 130 -2.15 -3.81 11.64
N LYS A 131 -1.64 -2.94 10.75
CA LYS A 131 -2.25 -1.63 10.48
C LYS A 131 -3.63 -1.76 9.81
N GLN A 132 -3.81 -2.72 8.91
CA GLN A 132 -5.08 -2.96 8.22
C GLN A 132 -6.15 -3.46 9.20
N ASN A 133 -5.78 -4.29 10.15
CA ASN A 133 -6.67 -4.77 11.20
C ASN A 133 -7.02 -3.69 12.24
N TYR A 134 -6.23 -2.62 12.34
CA TYR A 134 -6.48 -1.49 13.24
C TYR A 134 -7.46 -0.43 12.68
N LEU A 135 -7.91 -0.59 11.43
CA LEU A 135 -8.88 0.31 10.80
C LEU A 135 -10.26 -0.37 10.71
N PRO A 136 -11.06 -0.38 11.80
CA PRO A 136 -12.33 -1.13 11.84
C PRO A 136 -13.39 -0.62 10.86
N TYR A 137 -13.24 0.59 10.31
CA TYR A 137 -14.27 1.21 9.48
C TYR A 137 -14.16 0.87 7.98
N HIS A 138 -12.96 0.63 7.45
CA HIS A 138 -12.79 0.27 6.04
C HIS A 138 -12.84 -1.25 5.78
N SER A 139 -12.54 -2.07 6.77
CA SER A 139 -12.56 -3.53 6.67
C SER A 139 -13.98 -4.10 6.51
N LEU A 140 -14.98 -3.47 7.14
CA LEU A 140 -16.38 -3.92 7.03
C LEU A 140 -16.97 -3.79 5.63
N LYS A 141 -16.48 -2.86 4.80
CA LYS A 141 -16.93 -2.74 3.40
C LYS A 141 -16.42 -3.87 2.51
N ASN A 142 -15.31 -4.49 2.83
CA ASN A 142 -14.71 -5.57 2.03
C ASN A 142 -15.21 -6.95 2.47
N ILE A 143 -15.48 -7.16 3.76
CA ILE A 143 -16.07 -8.40 4.28
C ILE A 143 -17.49 -8.62 3.74
N ILE A 144 -18.22 -7.54 3.44
CA ILE A 144 -19.59 -7.61 2.87
C ILE A 144 -19.57 -7.94 1.36
N LYS A 145 -18.42 -7.84 0.67
CA LYS A 145 -18.33 -8.14 -0.76
C LYS A 145 -18.12 -9.61 -1.09
N ASP A 146 -17.56 -10.39 -0.18
CA ASP A 146 -17.24 -11.81 -0.41
C ASP A 146 -18.29 -12.79 0.14
N GLY A 147 -19.24 -12.32 0.94
CA GLY A 147 -20.37 -13.12 1.41
C GLY A 147 -21.58 -13.00 0.49
N LYS A 148 -21.96 -14.09 -0.18
CA LYS A 148 -23.19 -14.22 -1.00
C LYS A 148 -24.49 -14.14 -0.19
N GLU A 149 -24.51 -13.48 0.93
CA GLU A 149 -25.75 -13.16 1.62
C GLU A 149 -25.85 -11.65 1.80
N ASN A 150 -26.76 -11.05 1.03
CA ASN A 150 -27.32 -9.74 1.30
C ASN A 150 -28.05 -9.76 2.64
N VAL A 151 -27.38 -10.01 3.72
CA VAL A 151 -27.86 -9.59 5.01
C VAL A 151 -27.71 -8.08 5.01
N GLY A 152 -28.76 -7.41 4.61
CA GLY A 152 -28.92 -5.97 4.75
C GLY A 152 -28.83 -5.60 6.23
N VAL A 153 -27.62 -5.63 6.78
CA VAL A 153 -27.34 -4.95 8.03
C VAL A 153 -27.46 -3.48 7.70
N LYS A 154 -28.67 -2.96 7.80
CA LYS A 154 -28.89 -1.54 8.05
C LYS A 154 -28.11 -1.26 9.32
N ILE A 155 -26.86 -0.80 9.16
CA ILE A 155 -26.16 -0.15 10.26
C ILE A 155 -27.03 1.06 10.56
N GLN A 156 -27.96 0.90 11.50
CA GLN A 156 -28.54 2.05 12.15
C GLN A 156 -27.33 2.80 12.67
N ARG A 157 -27.07 3.95 12.08
CA ARG A 157 -26.09 4.89 12.62
C ARG A 157 -26.70 5.34 13.93
N ASP A 158 -26.36 4.61 14.96
CA ASP A 158 -26.67 5.02 16.31
C ASP A 158 -25.79 6.24 16.57
N HIS A 159 -26.34 7.41 16.30
CA HIS A 159 -25.70 8.70 16.58
C HIS A 159 -25.39 8.91 18.06
N LYS A 160 -25.68 7.91 18.89
CA LYS A 160 -25.45 7.88 20.33
C LYS A 160 -24.26 7.04 20.78
N LYS A 161 -23.43 6.50 19.87
CA LYS A 161 -22.18 5.89 20.33
C LYS A 161 -21.24 6.99 20.76
N GLU A 162 -21.10 7.12 22.06
CA GLU A 162 -20.07 7.88 22.75
C GLU A 162 -18.74 7.60 22.05
N GLY A 163 -18.09 8.65 21.57
CA GLY A 163 -16.80 8.50 20.93
C GLY A 163 -15.80 8.04 21.99
N LYS A 164 -14.82 7.24 21.62
CA LYS A 164 -13.76 6.69 22.49
C LYS A 164 -13.11 7.75 23.41
N TYR A 165 -13.31 9.03 23.13
CA TYR A 165 -12.70 10.17 23.83
C TYR A 165 -13.74 11.18 24.35
N ASP A 166 -15.05 10.91 24.21
CA ASP A 166 -16.08 11.90 24.57
C ASP A 166 -16.07 12.22 26.07
N ASP A 167 -15.70 11.26 26.91
CA ASP A 167 -15.57 11.45 28.35
C ASP A 167 -14.20 12.00 28.81
N LEU A 168 -13.21 12.02 27.90
CA LEU A 168 -11.84 12.44 28.21
C LEU A 168 -11.58 13.91 27.84
N ILE A 169 -12.45 14.52 27.04
CA ILE A 169 -12.27 15.89 26.57
C ILE A 169 -13.16 16.84 27.40
N GLN A 170 -12.54 17.60 28.29
CA GLN A 170 -13.24 18.55 29.14
C GLN A 170 -12.88 19.99 28.79
N CYS A 171 -13.85 20.89 28.96
CA CYS A 171 -13.62 22.32 28.84
C CYS A 171 -12.72 22.80 29.98
N ARG A 172 -11.57 23.37 29.66
CA ARG A 172 -10.61 23.87 30.65
C ARG A 172 -11.15 25.00 31.53
N VAL A 173 -12.19 25.70 31.06
CA VAL A 173 -12.77 26.85 31.77
C VAL A 173 -13.86 26.44 32.75
N CYS A 174 -14.76 25.49 32.33
CA CYS A 174 -15.93 25.13 33.14
C CYS A 174 -15.98 23.66 33.57
N GLY A 175 -14.99 22.85 33.19
CA GLY A 175 -14.90 21.42 33.55
C GLY A 175 -15.94 20.49 32.92
N ARG A 176 -16.84 20.99 32.08
CA ARG A 176 -17.87 20.14 31.44
C ARG A 176 -17.25 19.30 30.34
N ASN A 177 -17.74 18.07 30.18
CA ASN A 177 -17.39 17.22 29.05
C ASN A 177 -17.85 17.85 27.74
N LEU A 178 -16.94 17.95 26.77
CA LEU A 178 -17.24 18.49 25.45
C LEU A 178 -17.90 17.40 24.60
N LYS A 179 -19.08 17.69 24.07
CA LYS A 179 -19.82 16.77 23.21
C LYS A 179 -19.38 16.93 21.76
N LYS A 180 -19.25 15.79 21.09
CA LYS A 180 -18.91 15.69 19.69
C LYS A 180 -20.09 16.10 18.82
N GLN A 181 -19.92 17.09 17.95
CA GLN A 181 -20.95 17.52 17.01
C GLN A 181 -20.43 17.51 15.58
N TYR A 182 -21.18 16.89 14.69
CA TYR A 182 -20.87 16.86 13.27
C TYR A 182 -21.60 18.01 12.56
N GLY A 183 -20.84 18.95 12.03
CA GLY A 183 -21.38 20.05 11.21
C GLY A 183 -20.94 19.92 9.74
N PRO A 184 -21.49 20.80 8.86
CA PRO A 184 -21.18 20.78 7.43
C PRO A 184 -19.70 20.96 7.10
N ARG A 185 -18.91 21.48 8.02
CA ARG A 185 -17.45 21.74 7.87
C ARG A 185 -16.58 20.74 8.65
N GLY A 186 -17.11 19.60 9.08
CA GLY A 186 -16.39 18.59 9.83
C GLY A 186 -16.73 18.52 11.31
N LEU A 187 -15.90 17.80 12.06
CA LEU A 187 -16.07 17.52 13.48
C LEU A 187 -15.73 18.75 14.34
N LYS A 188 -16.63 19.10 15.25
CA LYS A 188 -16.40 20.12 16.29
C LYS A 188 -16.72 19.54 17.67
N TYR A 189 -16.04 20.03 18.69
CA TYR A 189 -16.32 19.76 20.10
C TYR A 189 -16.92 21.02 20.74
N HIS A 190 -18.05 20.86 21.40
CA HIS A 190 -18.78 21.91 22.11
C HIS A 190 -19.01 21.50 23.53
#